data_59ba33d9f01496374207c9e9fda345b1
#
_entry.id   59ba33d9f01496374207c9e9fda345b1
#
_cell.length_a   1.000
_cell.length_b   1.000
_cell.length_c   1.000
_cell.angle_alpha   90.00
_cell.angle_beta   90.00
_cell.angle_gamma   90.00
#
_symmetry.space_group_name_H-M   'P 1'
#
loop_
_entity.id
_entity.type
_entity.pdbx_description
1 polymer ?
#
loop_
_entity_poly.entity_id
_entity_poly.type
_entity_poly.pdbx_seq_one_letter_code
_entity_poly.pdbx_strand_id
1 'polypeptide(L)'
;MKLFEPLNIKGMVLPNRIMVPAMVTRLSGEDGFVNEPITDRYVRYAKGGVGLIVVEAMAVHHAKSGPLLRIGEDAYVPGLTDLVRRIHDCSDSKVVPQIIHFLKVAKSGWRQTVDMLSLADIDQIVEEFGDAVARAREAGFDGAELHSAHAYTLASFVSRVNPRRDDYGGTLEGRLRLIGRVMENVERKVGKDFPVGVRFLADEFIKDGFTVNDAKLIGLRLAELGAAYLSLSVGGKFEDAIHAPGQVPYPYTGYSGDRCMPGNWYPNVPHAHFSAEIKAYVKAHGYNTPVATTGKISDPDAAEALLAEGKVDVIGIARGLLADPDWPRKVRAGERDRIIRCDYCNVCKHLDGTHTRVICSLWPQGALQAPADDRTAGAPEWGPAGAELAATITNTGTVLLRWKKAPGAARYDVHRCDDLGNVSFEDAVKVTRWEDENLLSGRRYRYYVRAYAASGQGSAPSNSVFVDLPAPSYLANRIGAQPASV
;
A
#
# COMPACT_ATOMS: atom_id res chain seq x y z
N MET A 1 10.55 4.18 -19.93
CA MET A 1 9.98 3.36 -18.85
C MET A 1 8.46 3.48 -18.95
N LYS A 2 7.76 2.34 -18.96
CA LYS A 2 6.28 2.29 -18.95
C LYS A 2 5.67 2.96 -17.74
N LEU A 3 6.39 3.00 -16.62
CA LEU A 3 5.97 3.74 -15.42
C LEU A 3 5.53 5.18 -15.73
N PHE A 4 6.18 5.83 -16.70
CA PHE A 4 5.96 7.24 -17.03
C PHE A 4 5.16 7.46 -18.32
N GLU A 5 4.62 6.40 -18.90
CA GLU A 5 3.67 6.51 -20.01
C GLU A 5 2.28 6.86 -19.48
N PRO A 6 1.54 7.74 -20.17
CA PRO A 6 0.18 8.06 -19.78
C PRO A 6 -0.76 6.83 -19.89
N LEU A 7 -1.86 6.88 -19.18
CA LEU A 7 -2.92 5.88 -19.23
C LEU A 7 -4.28 6.55 -19.22
N ASN A 8 -5.11 6.27 -20.23
CA ASN A 8 -6.50 6.72 -20.24
C ASN A 8 -7.40 5.71 -19.52
N ILE A 9 -8.13 6.19 -18.52
CA ILE A 9 -9.12 5.43 -17.74
C ILE A 9 -10.47 6.10 -17.91
N LYS A 10 -11.27 5.67 -18.88
CA LYS A 10 -12.60 6.27 -19.19
C LYS A 10 -12.58 7.81 -19.29
N GLY A 11 -11.63 8.37 -20.03
CA GLY A 11 -11.50 9.83 -20.17
C GLY A 11 -10.62 10.50 -19.11
N MET A 12 -10.42 9.91 -17.94
CA MET A 12 -9.42 10.35 -16.96
C MET A 12 -8.03 9.92 -17.46
N VAL A 13 -7.23 10.87 -17.94
CA VAL A 13 -5.88 10.60 -18.44
C VAL A 13 -4.86 10.78 -17.32
N LEU A 14 -4.31 9.67 -16.83
CA LEU A 14 -3.20 9.68 -15.88
C LEU A 14 -1.92 10.09 -16.61
N PRO A 15 -1.11 11.03 -16.06
CA PRO A 15 0.17 11.43 -16.66
C PRO A 15 1.27 10.35 -16.55
N ASN A 16 1.08 9.38 -15.69
CA ASN A 16 1.94 8.21 -15.53
C ASN A 16 1.19 7.10 -14.78
N ARG A 17 1.82 5.92 -14.64
CA ARG A 17 1.19 4.71 -14.09
C ARG A 17 1.46 4.48 -12.60
N ILE A 18 1.82 5.52 -11.86
CA ILE A 18 2.12 5.46 -10.44
C ILE A 18 0.94 5.99 -9.65
N MET A 19 0.44 5.19 -8.70
CA MET A 19 -0.70 5.53 -7.85
C MET A 19 -0.30 5.58 -6.38
N VAL A 20 -0.75 6.62 -5.66
CA VAL A 20 -0.88 6.58 -4.20
C VAL A 20 -2.21 5.91 -3.89
N PRO A 21 -2.25 4.67 -3.41
CA PRO A 21 -3.51 4.08 -2.95
C PRO A 21 -3.97 4.74 -1.65
N ALA A 22 -5.26 4.68 -1.38
CA ALA A 22 -5.83 5.24 -0.16
C ALA A 22 -5.12 4.75 1.11
N MET A 23 -4.68 5.70 1.94
CA MET A 23 -4.05 5.47 3.25
C MET A 23 -4.65 6.46 4.23
N VAL A 24 -5.36 5.97 5.23
CA VAL A 24 -5.93 6.83 6.28
C VAL A 24 -4.81 7.55 7.01
N THR A 25 -4.93 8.87 7.11
CA THR A 25 -3.88 9.72 7.72
C THR A 25 -4.11 9.94 9.22
N ARG A 26 -5.33 9.79 9.70
CA ARG A 26 -5.76 10.17 11.06
C ARG A 26 -5.46 11.63 11.39
N LEU A 27 -5.38 12.49 10.37
CA LEU A 27 -5.12 13.92 10.53
C LEU A 27 -6.41 14.75 10.60
N SER A 28 -7.54 14.24 10.07
CA SER A 28 -8.85 14.89 10.29
C SER A 28 -9.20 14.89 11.77
N GLY A 29 -10.02 15.84 12.18
CA GLY A 29 -10.70 15.74 13.47
C GLY A 29 -11.75 14.60 13.47
N GLU A 30 -12.40 14.37 14.60
CA GLU A 30 -13.56 13.48 14.68
C GLU A 30 -14.79 14.00 13.90
N ASP A 31 -14.75 15.26 13.51
CA ASP A 31 -15.74 15.92 12.64
C ASP A 31 -15.61 15.51 11.16
N GLY A 32 -14.47 14.98 10.76
CA GLY A 32 -14.21 14.44 9.43
C GLY A 32 -13.98 15.48 8.33
N PHE A 33 -13.76 16.75 8.68
CA PHE A 33 -13.43 17.80 7.71
C PHE A 33 -11.97 17.73 7.24
N VAL A 34 -11.75 18.21 6.02
CA VAL A 34 -10.40 18.49 5.51
C VAL A 34 -9.79 19.63 6.31
N ASN A 35 -8.51 19.50 6.65
CA ASN A 35 -7.71 20.50 7.32
C ASN A 35 -6.36 20.68 6.62
N GLU A 36 -5.60 21.72 7.01
CA GLU A 36 -4.31 22.02 6.38
C GLU A 36 -3.31 20.85 6.41
N PRO A 37 -3.10 20.11 7.51
CA PRO A 37 -2.21 18.93 7.50
C PRO A 37 -2.58 17.85 6.49
N ILE A 38 -3.88 17.62 6.24
CA ILE A 38 -4.36 16.69 5.20
C ILE A 38 -4.02 17.23 3.82
N THR A 39 -4.37 18.48 3.55
CA THR A 39 -4.10 19.14 2.28
C THR A 39 -2.61 19.13 1.96
N ASP A 40 -1.77 19.49 2.91
CA ASP A 40 -0.31 19.44 2.76
C ASP A 40 0.19 18.04 2.41
N ARG A 41 -0.37 17.00 3.03
CA ARG A 41 -0.01 15.61 2.74
C ARG A 41 -0.28 15.25 1.28
N TYR A 42 -1.46 15.58 0.75
CA TYR A 42 -1.83 15.23 -0.63
C TYR A 42 -1.16 16.12 -1.67
N VAL A 43 -1.01 17.41 -1.40
CA VAL A 43 -0.21 18.34 -2.21
C VAL A 43 1.25 17.87 -2.28
N ARG A 44 1.78 17.30 -1.20
CA ARG A 44 3.16 16.76 -1.19
C ARG A 44 3.32 15.54 -2.11
N TYR A 45 2.32 14.65 -2.19
CA TYR A 45 2.30 13.56 -3.19
C TYR A 45 2.19 14.10 -4.62
N ALA A 46 1.31 15.06 -4.85
CA ALA A 46 1.12 15.70 -6.16
C ALA A 46 2.42 16.33 -6.68
N LYS A 47 3.10 17.13 -5.85
CA LYS A 47 4.41 17.72 -6.19
C LYS A 47 5.51 16.67 -6.42
N GLY A 48 5.37 15.47 -5.87
CA GLY A 48 6.24 14.33 -6.12
C GLY A 48 6.05 13.70 -7.50
N GLY A 49 4.98 14.03 -8.20
CA GLY A 49 4.74 13.63 -9.59
C GLY A 49 4.06 12.28 -9.76
N VAL A 50 3.20 11.87 -8.83
CA VAL A 50 2.37 10.66 -8.98
C VAL A 50 1.30 10.87 -10.05
N GLY A 51 0.86 9.79 -10.73
CA GLY A 51 -0.17 9.86 -11.76
C GLY A 51 -1.58 9.89 -11.21
N LEU A 52 -1.86 9.09 -10.18
CA LEU A 52 -3.17 8.99 -9.53
C LEU A 52 -3.02 9.07 -8.01
N ILE A 53 -3.78 9.95 -7.40
CA ILE A 53 -3.91 10.06 -5.94
C ILE A 53 -5.28 9.54 -5.54
N VAL A 54 -5.34 8.45 -4.81
CA VAL A 54 -6.54 8.00 -4.13
C VAL A 54 -6.51 8.58 -2.73
N VAL A 55 -7.33 9.59 -2.48
CA VAL A 55 -7.46 10.21 -1.15
C VAL A 55 -8.01 9.18 -0.18
N GLU A 56 -7.57 9.24 1.07
CA GLU A 56 -7.95 8.30 2.12
C GLU A 56 -9.45 8.06 2.20
N ALA A 57 -9.82 6.91 2.77
CA ALA A 57 -11.21 6.50 2.91
C ALA A 57 -12.08 7.59 3.56
N MET A 58 -13.17 7.96 2.87
CA MET A 58 -14.16 8.93 3.32
C MET A 58 -15.47 8.22 3.65
N ALA A 59 -15.93 8.36 4.90
CA ALA A 59 -17.15 7.71 5.37
C ALA A 59 -18.40 8.36 4.76
N VAL A 60 -19.32 7.51 4.28
CA VAL A 60 -20.61 7.95 3.73
C VAL A 60 -21.70 8.18 4.80
N HIS A 61 -21.49 7.65 6.01
CA HIS A 61 -22.47 7.68 7.10
C HIS A 61 -22.04 8.62 8.24
N HIS A 62 -23.01 9.00 9.07
CA HIS A 62 -22.82 9.92 10.21
C HIS A 62 -22.21 9.25 11.46
N ALA A 63 -22.12 7.92 11.51
CA ALA A 63 -21.61 7.22 12.69
C ALA A 63 -20.17 7.65 13.02
N LYS A 64 -19.89 7.88 14.31
CA LYS A 64 -18.53 8.19 14.77
C LYS A 64 -17.60 7.02 14.50
N SER A 65 -16.48 7.30 13.87
CA SER A 65 -15.50 6.30 13.40
C SER A 65 -14.06 6.67 13.72
N GLY A 66 -13.89 7.58 14.68
CA GLY A 66 -12.61 8.21 14.98
C GLY A 66 -12.21 9.24 13.90
N PRO A 67 -10.96 9.74 13.94
CA PRO A 67 -10.47 10.74 12.98
C PRO A 67 -10.36 10.11 11.57
N LEU A 68 -11.39 10.36 10.76
CA LEU A 68 -11.54 9.86 9.41
C LEU A 68 -12.30 10.90 8.57
N LEU A 69 -11.87 11.17 7.36
CA LEU A 69 -12.58 12.03 6.43
C LEU A 69 -14.00 11.53 6.16
N ARG A 70 -14.90 12.46 5.85
CA ARG A 70 -16.30 12.19 5.54
C ARG A 70 -16.72 12.86 4.25
N ILE A 71 -17.75 12.29 3.63
CA ILE A 71 -18.39 12.80 2.40
C ILE A 71 -19.92 12.56 2.43
N GLY A 72 -20.46 12.22 3.62
CA GLY A 72 -21.87 11.89 3.79
C GLY A 72 -22.83 13.07 3.70
N GLU A 73 -22.35 14.32 3.74
CA GLU A 73 -23.16 15.53 3.74
C GLU A 73 -22.55 16.62 2.86
N ASP A 74 -23.37 17.56 2.38
CA ASP A 74 -22.92 18.66 1.53
C ASP A 74 -21.95 19.62 2.24
N ALA A 75 -22.02 19.67 3.58
CA ALA A 75 -21.10 20.47 4.40
C ALA A 75 -19.62 20.11 4.20
N TYR A 76 -19.29 18.90 3.75
CA TYR A 76 -17.90 18.49 3.47
C TYR A 76 -17.38 18.96 2.10
N VAL A 77 -18.29 19.27 1.15
CA VAL A 77 -17.93 19.60 -0.24
C VAL A 77 -16.96 20.79 -0.34
N PRO A 78 -17.13 21.92 0.36
CA PRO A 78 -16.23 23.06 0.20
C PRO A 78 -14.76 22.73 0.57
N GLY A 79 -14.53 22.00 1.64
CA GLY A 79 -13.16 21.59 2.05
C GLY A 79 -12.54 20.60 1.07
N LEU A 80 -13.33 19.68 0.54
CA LEU A 80 -12.91 18.73 -0.50
C LEU A 80 -12.59 19.45 -1.81
N THR A 81 -13.39 20.47 -2.19
CA THR A 81 -13.13 21.31 -3.37
C THR A 81 -11.80 22.04 -3.26
N ASP A 82 -11.49 22.63 -2.09
CA ASP A 82 -10.21 23.30 -1.89
C ASP A 82 -9.03 22.32 -1.97
N LEU A 83 -9.16 21.14 -1.39
CA LEU A 83 -8.15 20.08 -1.49
C LEU A 83 -7.87 19.70 -2.94
N VAL A 84 -8.91 19.42 -3.73
CA VAL A 84 -8.80 19.04 -5.15
C VAL A 84 -8.17 20.16 -5.96
N ARG A 85 -8.65 21.39 -5.79
CA ARG A 85 -8.10 22.58 -6.45
C ARG A 85 -6.62 22.74 -6.18
N ARG A 86 -6.17 22.63 -4.92
CA ARG A 86 -4.75 22.78 -4.54
C ARG A 86 -3.86 21.68 -5.11
N ILE A 87 -4.40 20.47 -5.30
CA ILE A 87 -3.69 19.39 -5.99
C ILE A 87 -3.53 19.72 -7.48
N HIS A 88 -4.61 20.11 -8.15
CA HIS A 88 -4.60 20.44 -9.58
C HIS A 88 -3.78 21.71 -9.89
N ASP A 89 -3.79 22.70 -8.98
CA ASP A 89 -2.98 23.93 -9.14
C ASP A 89 -1.46 23.65 -9.16
N CYS A 90 -1.01 22.53 -8.58
CA CYS A 90 0.42 22.23 -8.44
C CYS A 90 0.90 21.01 -9.25
N SER A 91 -0.01 20.28 -9.94
CA SER A 91 0.37 19.06 -10.67
C SER A 91 -0.71 18.63 -11.68
N ASP A 92 -0.31 17.76 -12.62
CA ASP A 92 -1.23 17.07 -13.55
C ASP A 92 -1.79 15.75 -12.93
N SER A 93 -1.51 15.47 -11.65
CA SER A 93 -2.01 14.28 -10.96
C SER A 93 -3.53 14.23 -11.02
N LYS A 94 -4.08 13.06 -11.30
CA LYS A 94 -5.51 12.81 -11.14
C LYS A 94 -5.80 12.45 -9.70
N VAL A 95 -6.95 12.90 -9.18
CA VAL A 95 -7.32 12.72 -7.78
C VAL A 95 -8.74 12.17 -7.66
N VAL A 96 -8.89 11.11 -6.86
CA VAL A 96 -10.17 10.45 -6.59
C VAL A 96 -10.30 10.20 -5.08
N PRO A 97 -11.49 10.30 -4.47
CA PRO A 97 -11.69 9.89 -3.08
C PRO A 97 -11.95 8.38 -3.02
N GLN A 98 -11.50 7.71 -1.97
CA GLN A 98 -11.99 6.37 -1.67
C GLN A 98 -13.25 6.48 -0.81
N ILE A 99 -14.36 5.90 -1.27
CA ILE A 99 -15.67 5.97 -0.60
C ILE A 99 -15.89 4.69 0.20
N ILE A 100 -16.19 4.83 1.50
CA ILE A 100 -16.32 3.71 2.43
C ILE A 100 -17.60 3.78 3.25
N HIS A 101 -18.21 2.61 3.48
CA HIS A 101 -19.18 2.35 4.54
C HIS A 101 -18.65 1.22 5.43
N PHE A 102 -18.82 1.33 6.74
CA PHE A 102 -18.40 0.28 7.67
C PHE A 102 -19.49 -0.05 8.69
N LEU A 103 -19.49 -1.33 9.09
CA LEU A 103 -20.38 -1.87 10.12
C LEU A 103 -19.87 -1.48 11.51
N LYS A 104 -20.75 -1.45 12.49
CA LYS A 104 -20.41 -1.09 13.88
C LYS A 104 -19.48 -2.12 14.51
N VAL A 105 -18.47 -1.64 15.21
CA VAL A 105 -17.53 -2.46 15.98
C VAL A 105 -17.35 -1.84 17.36
N ALA A 106 -17.47 -2.64 18.41
CA ALA A 106 -17.36 -2.18 19.79
C ALA A 106 -16.02 -2.59 20.42
N LYS A 107 -15.60 -1.86 21.46
CA LYS A 107 -14.40 -2.18 22.26
C LYS A 107 -14.50 -3.52 22.99
N SER A 108 -15.71 -4.07 23.16
CA SER A 108 -15.95 -5.42 23.69
C SER A 108 -15.58 -6.54 22.73
N GLY A 109 -15.23 -6.22 21.48
CA GLY A 109 -15.06 -7.19 20.41
C GLY A 109 -16.33 -7.50 19.64
N TRP A 110 -17.51 -7.02 20.08
CA TRP A 110 -18.74 -7.20 19.32
C TRP A 110 -18.67 -6.46 18.00
N ARG A 111 -19.14 -7.13 16.95
CA ARG A 111 -19.17 -6.60 15.60
C ARG A 111 -20.53 -6.84 14.97
N GLN A 112 -21.08 -5.80 14.35
CA GLN A 112 -22.24 -5.94 13.48
C GLN A 112 -21.87 -6.78 12.25
N THR A 113 -22.72 -7.73 11.87
CA THR A 113 -22.58 -8.53 10.67
C THR A 113 -23.62 -8.15 9.62
N VAL A 114 -23.41 -8.51 8.37
CA VAL A 114 -24.28 -8.09 7.26
C VAL A 114 -25.69 -8.65 7.35
N ASP A 115 -25.90 -9.79 8.02
CA ASP A 115 -27.22 -10.38 8.25
C ASP A 115 -28.08 -9.62 9.29
N MET A 116 -27.46 -8.75 10.09
CA MET A 116 -28.15 -7.83 11.00
C MET A 116 -28.74 -6.61 10.29
N LEU A 117 -28.41 -6.40 9.01
CA LEU A 117 -28.94 -5.29 8.21
C LEU A 117 -30.31 -5.68 7.63
N SER A 118 -31.31 -4.81 7.81
CA SER A 118 -32.59 -4.92 7.11
C SER A 118 -32.45 -4.57 5.63
N LEU A 119 -33.47 -4.85 4.83
CA LEU A 119 -33.50 -4.41 3.43
C LEU A 119 -33.51 -2.90 3.31
N ALA A 120 -34.16 -2.19 4.26
CA ALA A 120 -34.15 -0.73 4.32
C ALA A 120 -32.75 -0.17 4.58
N ASP A 121 -31.97 -0.80 5.48
CA ASP A 121 -30.55 -0.41 5.68
C ASP A 121 -29.73 -0.60 4.41
N ILE A 122 -29.98 -1.68 3.66
CA ILE A 122 -29.31 -1.94 2.38
C ILE A 122 -29.66 -0.87 1.35
N ASP A 123 -30.95 -0.50 1.24
CA ASP A 123 -31.40 0.58 0.35
C ASP A 123 -30.75 1.92 0.73
N GLN A 124 -30.66 2.24 2.02
CA GLN A 124 -29.97 3.42 2.50
C GLN A 124 -28.47 3.41 2.14
N ILE A 125 -27.78 2.29 2.32
CA ILE A 125 -26.36 2.15 1.94
C ILE A 125 -26.16 2.41 0.43
N VAL A 126 -27.07 1.92 -0.42
CA VAL A 126 -27.01 2.18 -1.87
C VAL A 126 -27.13 3.67 -2.17
N GLU A 127 -28.07 4.38 -1.54
CA GLU A 127 -28.25 5.83 -1.72
C GLU A 127 -27.04 6.61 -1.17
N GLU A 128 -26.54 6.28 0.02
CA GLU A 128 -25.37 6.94 0.63
C GLU A 128 -24.12 6.87 -0.26
N PHE A 129 -23.85 5.71 -0.88
CA PHE A 129 -22.74 5.60 -1.83
C PHE A 129 -22.95 6.47 -3.08
N GLY A 130 -24.16 6.48 -3.65
CA GLY A 130 -24.49 7.29 -4.82
C GLY A 130 -24.36 8.78 -4.52
N ASP A 131 -24.86 9.24 -3.37
CA ASP A 131 -24.77 10.64 -2.93
C ASP A 131 -23.31 11.05 -2.68
N ALA A 132 -22.52 10.18 -2.07
CA ALA A 132 -21.10 10.43 -1.82
C ALA A 132 -20.31 10.59 -3.12
N VAL A 133 -20.59 9.76 -4.15
CA VAL A 133 -19.95 9.90 -5.46
C VAL A 133 -20.42 11.17 -6.18
N ALA A 134 -21.70 11.54 -6.04
CA ALA A 134 -22.21 12.81 -6.58
C ALA A 134 -21.48 14.02 -5.95
N ARG A 135 -21.29 14.03 -4.62
CA ARG A 135 -20.50 15.06 -3.93
C ARG A 135 -19.03 15.07 -4.36
N ALA A 136 -18.45 13.89 -4.62
CA ALA A 136 -17.09 13.80 -5.15
C ALA A 136 -16.98 14.50 -6.51
N ARG A 137 -17.96 14.29 -7.41
CA ARG A 137 -18.02 14.99 -8.68
C ARG A 137 -18.22 16.50 -8.50
N GLU A 138 -19.12 16.92 -7.61
CA GLU A 138 -19.35 18.34 -7.28
C GLU A 138 -18.09 19.00 -6.72
N ALA A 139 -17.33 18.31 -5.87
CA ALA A 139 -16.06 18.80 -5.33
C ALA A 139 -14.92 18.87 -6.36
N GLY A 140 -15.14 18.41 -7.60
CA GLY A 140 -14.18 18.51 -8.70
C GLY A 140 -13.17 17.36 -8.77
N PHE A 141 -13.40 16.24 -8.07
CA PHE A 141 -12.59 15.03 -8.23
C PHE A 141 -12.67 14.48 -9.66
N ASP A 142 -11.57 13.90 -10.16
CA ASP A 142 -11.49 13.30 -11.49
C ASP A 142 -12.26 11.96 -11.62
N GLY A 143 -12.72 11.40 -10.52
CA GLY A 143 -13.46 10.15 -10.42
C GLY A 143 -13.66 9.76 -8.95
N ALA A 144 -13.99 8.50 -8.67
CA ALA A 144 -14.09 7.94 -7.33
C ALA A 144 -13.57 6.50 -7.27
N GLU A 145 -13.26 6.00 -6.07
CA GLU A 145 -12.94 4.59 -5.82
C GLU A 145 -13.88 4.03 -4.75
N LEU A 146 -14.65 2.99 -5.05
CA LEU A 146 -15.49 2.29 -4.07
C LEU A 146 -14.63 1.30 -3.27
N HIS A 147 -14.74 1.37 -1.95
CA HIS A 147 -14.01 0.48 -1.06
C HIS A 147 -14.75 -0.82 -0.78
N SER A 148 -14.41 -1.88 -1.53
CA SER A 148 -14.94 -3.24 -1.38
C SER A 148 -13.87 -4.22 -0.89
N ALA A 149 -13.03 -3.80 0.07
CA ALA A 149 -11.95 -4.60 0.63
C ALA A 149 -11.93 -4.54 2.16
N HIS A 150 -10.99 -5.25 2.79
CA HIS A 150 -10.57 -5.13 4.19
C HIS A 150 -11.70 -5.33 5.23
N ALA A 151 -12.67 -6.22 4.92
CA ALA A 151 -13.81 -6.55 5.79
C ALA A 151 -14.80 -5.39 6.06
N TYR A 152 -14.73 -4.30 5.30
CA TYR A 152 -15.75 -3.26 5.34
C TYR A 152 -17.03 -3.69 4.63
N THR A 153 -18.08 -2.89 4.68
CA THR A 153 -19.45 -3.33 4.32
C THR A 153 -19.53 -4.00 2.94
N LEU A 154 -19.08 -3.35 1.88
CA LEU A 154 -19.14 -3.96 0.53
C LEU A 154 -18.37 -5.29 0.47
N ALA A 155 -17.15 -5.33 1.05
CA ALA A 155 -16.35 -6.55 1.11
C ALA A 155 -17.02 -7.66 1.92
N SER A 156 -17.73 -7.31 3.01
CA SER A 156 -18.44 -8.29 3.84
C SER A 156 -19.63 -8.90 3.12
N PHE A 157 -20.31 -8.13 2.24
CA PHE A 157 -21.34 -8.71 1.36
C PHE A 157 -20.75 -9.65 0.31
N VAL A 158 -19.65 -9.26 -0.33
CA VAL A 158 -18.97 -10.07 -1.36
C VAL A 158 -18.32 -11.32 -0.77
N SER A 159 -17.95 -11.29 0.50
CA SER A 159 -17.26 -12.38 1.21
C SER A 159 -17.96 -13.72 1.05
N ARG A 160 -17.18 -14.81 0.88
CA ARG A 160 -17.73 -16.17 0.84
C ARG A 160 -18.36 -16.60 2.16
N VAL A 161 -17.91 -16.01 3.27
CA VAL A 161 -18.49 -16.25 4.60
C VAL A 161 -19.63 -15.29 4.96
N ASN A 162 -20.22 -14.59 3.99
CA ASN A 162 -21.43 -13.79 4.19
C ASN A 162 -22.57 -14.71 4.70
N PRO A 163 -23.10 -14.47 5.92
CA PRO A 163 -24.09 -15.35 6.55
C PRO A 163 -25.53 -15.17 6.05
N ARG A 164 -25.81 -14.18 5.19
CA ARG A 164 -27.16 -13.92 4.68
C ARG A 164 -27.71 -15.10 3.88
N ARG A 165 -29.03 -15.32 3.98
CA ARG A 165 -29.75 -16.38 3.27
C ARG A 165 -30.84 -15.84 2.34
N ASP A 166 -30.86 -14.51 2.15
CA ASP A 166 -31.73 -13.81 1.23
C ASP A 166 -30.99 -13.48 -0.09
N ASP A 167 -31.57 -12.61 -0.89
CA ASP A 167 -31.06 -12.16 -2.19
C ASP A 167 -29.66 -11.53 -2.16
N TYR A 168 -29.14 -11.22 -0.97
CA TYR A 168 -27.83 -10.58 -0.76
C TYR A 168 -26.76 -11.51 -0.19
N GLY A 169 -26.96 -12.83 -0.26
CA GLY A 169 -26.05 -13.83 0.26
C GLY A 169 -26.10 -15.13 -0.53
N GLY A 170 -25.52 -16.20 0.03
CA GLY A 170 -25.52 -17.54 -0.58
C GLY A 170 -24.67 -17.61 -1.86
N THR A 171 -25.28 -17.45 -3.01
CA THR A 171 -24.59 -17.51 -4.31
C THR A 171 -23.67 -16.32 -4.54
N LEU A 172 -22.69 -16.45 -5.46
CA LEU A 172 -21.84 -15.34 -5.85
C LEU A 172 -22.65 -14.15 -6.37
N GLU A 173 -23.68 -14.41 -7.16
CA GLU A 173 -24.61 -13.39 -7.67
C GLU A 173 -25.31 -12.63 -6.53
N GLY A 174 -25.80 -13.36 -5.52
CA GLY A 174 -26.40 -12.73 -4.34
C GLY A 174 -25.41 -11.88 -3.58
N ARG A 175 -24.19 -12.37 -3.36
CA ARG A 175 -23.14 -11.62 -2.68
C ARG A 175 -22.69 -10.36 -3.44
N LEU A 176 -22.77 -10.36 -4.77
CA LEU A 176 -22.42 -9.21 -5.62
C LEU A 176 -23.59 -8.24 -5.82
N ARG A 177 -24.82 -8.57 -5.40
CA ARG A 177 -26.00 -7.75 -5.62
C ARG A 177 -25.89 -6.35 -5.03
N LEU A 178 -25.35 -6.20 -3.81
CA LEU A 178 -25.20 -4.89 -3.21
C LEU A 178 -24.29 -3.97 -4.03
N ILE A 179 -23.09 -4.45 -4.39
CA ILE A 179 -22.16 -3.64 -5.18
C ILE A 179 -22.71 -3.33 -6.57
N GLY A 180 -23.46 -4.26 -7.17
CA GLY A 180 -24.18 -4.05 -8.45
C GLY A 180 -25.16 -2.88 -8.31
N ARG A 181 -26.03 -2.88 -7.31
CA ARG A 181 -26.98 -1.80 -7.02
C ARG A 181 -26.30 -0.46 -6.73
N VAL A 182 -25.17 -0.49 -6.02
CA VAL A 182 -24.36 0.71 -5.77
C VAL A 182 -23.84 1.28 -7.09
N MET A 183 -23.26 0.44 -7.96
CA MET A 183 -22.74 0.88 -9.26
C MET A 183 -23.85 1.46 -10.17
N GLU A 184 -25.01 0.84 -10.21
CA GLU A 184 -26.18 1.34 -10.94
C GLU A 184 -26.66 2.69 -10.40
N ASN A 185 -26.76 2.84 -9.09
CA ASN A 185 -27.16 4.11 -8.45
C ASN A 185 -26.15 5.22 -8.73
N VAL A 186 -24.85 4.90 -8.62
CA VAL A 186 -23.76 5.82 -8.94
C VAL A 186 -23.88 6.29 -10.40
N GLU A 187 -24.03 5.35 -11.36
CA GLU A 187 -24.18 5.70 -12.78
C GLU A 187 -25.40 6.60 -13.01
N ARG A 188 -26.52 6.32 -12.33
CA ARG A 188 -27.72 7.14 -12.42
C ARG A 188 -27.49 8.58 -11.93
N LYS A 189 -26.69 8.78 -10.87
CA LYS A 189 -26.44 10.09 -10.24
C LYS A 189 -25.35 10.91 -10.94
N VAL A 190 -24.29 10.26 -11.40
CA VAL A 190 -23.14 10.96 -11.98
C VAL A 190 -22.88 10.66 -13.45
N GLY A 191 -23.71 9.82 -14.09
CA GLY A 191 -23.55 9.44 -15.51
C GLY A 191 -22.40 8.46 -15.74
N LYS A 192 -22.33 7.96 -17.00
CA LYS A 192 -21.36 6.94 -17.42
C LYS A 192 -19.94 7.49 -17.58
N ASP A 193 -19.81 8.78 -17.77
CA ASP A 193 -18.53 9.45 -18.10
C ASP A 193 -17.68 9.72 -16.86
N PHE A 194 -18.27 9.68 -15.66
CA PHE A 194 -17.51 9.85 -14.42
C PHE A 194 -16.83 8.54 -14.02
N PRO A 195 -15.48 8.47 -14.00
CA PRO A 195 -14.76 7.23 -13.75
C PRO A 195 -14.92 6.77 -12.31
N VAL A 196 -15.42 5.55 -12.10
CA VAL A 196 -15.52 4.94 -10.77
C VAL A 196 -14.76 3.62 -10.75
N GLY A 197 -13.66 3.57 -10.01
CA GLY A 197 -12.89 2.37 -9.76
C GLY A 197 -13.42 1.59 -8.55
N VAL A 198 -12.99 0.35 -8.43
CA VAL A 198 -13.34 -0.51 -7.29
C VAL A 198 -12.08 -1.11 -6.69
N ARG A 199 -11.87 -0.89 -5.38
CA ARG A 199 -10.86 -1.60 -4.61
C ARG A 199 -11.48 -2.83 -3.96
N PHE A 200 -10.96 -4.04 -4.31
CA PHE A 200 -11.50 -5.29 -3.77
C PHE A 200 -10.38 -6.30 -3.46
N LEU A 201 -10.74 -7.41 -2.82
CA LEU A 201 -9.77 -8.43 -2.42
C LEU A 201 -9.54 -9.45 -3.53
N ALA A 202 -8.28 -9.81 -3.76
CA ALA A 202 -7.91 -10.94 -4.59
C ALA A 202 -7.95 -12.27 -3.82
N ASP A 203 -7.81 -12.21 -2.49
CA ASP A 203 -7.91 -13.35 -1.59
C ASP A 203 -8.29 -12.84 -0.19
N GLU A 204 -9.17 -13.54 0.51
CA GLU A 204 -9.58 -13.16 1.86
C GLU A 204 -8.58 -13.61 2.93
N PHE A 205 -7.79 -14.64 2.66
CA PHE A 205 -6.87 -15.28 3.60
C PHE A 205 -7.52 -15.66 4.95
N ILE A 206 -8.76 -16.12 4.91
CA ILE A 206 -9.48 -16.65 6.07
C ILE A 206 -10.02 -18.04 5.74
N LYS A 207 -10.34 -18.81 6.78
CA LYS A 207 -11.00 -20.12 6.60
C LYS A 207 -12.34 -19.94 5.88
N ASP A 208 -12.61 -20.78 4.92
CA ASP A 208 -13.82 -20.78 4.09
C ASP A 208 -14.05 -19.47 3.29
N GLY A 209 -13.09 -18.54 3.28
CA GLY A 209 -13.10 -17.33 2.47
C GLY A 209 -12.90 -17.62 0.99
N PHE A 210 -13.13 -16.64 0.15
CA PHE A 210 -12.84 -16.76 -1.27
C PHE A 210 -11.34 -16.60 -1.57
N THR A 211 -10.91 -17.22 -2.65
CA THR A 211 -9.53 -17.17 -3.17
C THR A 211 -9.48 -16.41 -4.49
N VAL A 212 -8.29 -16.32 -5.09
CA VAL A 212 -8.09 -15.70 -6.41
C VAL A 212 -9.01 -16.29 -7.49
N ASN A 213 -9.41 -17.55 -7.39
CA ASN A 213 -10.31 -18.15 -8.36
C ASN A 213 -11.72 -17.52 -8.33
N ASP A 214 -12.23 -17.22 -7.14
CA ASP A 214 -13.47 -16.46 -7.00
C ASP A 214 -13.25 -14.99 -7.39
N ALA A 215 -12.11 -14.42 -7.02
CA ALA A 215 -11.77 -13.03 -7.31
C ALA A 215 -11.68 -12.71 -8.81
N LYS A 216 -11.31 -13.69 -9.64
CA LYS A 216 -11.38 -13.57 -11.10
C LYS A 216 -12.82 -13.33 -11.58
N LEU A 217 -13.79 -14.07 -11.03
CA LEU A 217 -15.21 -13.91 -11.35
C LEU A 217 -15.75 -12.57 -10.82
N ILE A 218 -15.35 -12.19 -9.61
CA ILE A 218 -15.69 -10.88 -9.02
C ILE A 218 -15.14 -9.74 -9.90
N GLY A 219 -13.87 -9.81 -10.28
CA GLY A 219 -13.24 -8.82 -11.15
C GLY A 219 -13.90 -8.70 -12.52
N LEU A 220 -14.29 -9.84 -13.11
CA LEU A 220 -15.06 -9.86 -14.37
C LEU A 220 -16.41 -9.15 -14.19
N ARG A 221 -17.18 -9.49 -13.15
CA ARG A 221 -18.47 -8.85 -12.90
C ARG A 221 -18.32 -7.33 -12.65
N LEU A 222 -17.28 -6.89 -11.94
CA LEU A 222 -17.00 -5.46 -11.75
C LEU A 222 -16.68 -4.76 -13.08
N ALA A 223 -15.96 -5.42 -13.99
CA ALA A 223 -15.70 -4.91 -15.33
C ALA A 223 -16.99 -4.82 -16.16
N GLU A 224 -17.87 -5.82 -16.08
CA GLU A 224 -19.20 -5.84 -16.71
C GLU A 224 -20.10 -4.72 -16.19
N LEU A 225 -20.05 -4.43 -14.90
CA LEU A 225 -20.73 -3.29 -14.26
C LEU A 225 -20.11 -1.93 -14.62
N GLY A 226 -19.06 -1.92 -15.43
CA GLY A 226 -18.45 -0.70 -15.93
C GLY A 226 -17.45 -0.06 -14.98
N ALA A 227 -16.84 -0.79 -14.04
CA ALA A 227 -15.75 -0.27 -13.24
C ALA A 227 -14.64 0.34 -14.11
N ALA A 228 -14.22 1.56 -13.79
CA ALA A 228 -13.22 2.27 -14.57
C ALA A 228 -11.83 1.66 -14.40
N TYR A 229 -11.53 1.13 -13.24
CA TYR A 229 -10.33 0.34 -12.95
C TYR A 229 -10.57 -0.60 -11.77
N LEU A 230 -9.76 -1.65 -11.67
CA LEU A 230 -9.76 -2.63 -10.60
C LEU A 230 -8.51 -2.43 -9.74
N SER A 231 -8.69 -2.09 -8.46
CA SER A 231 -7.60 -1.89 -7.51
C SER A 231 -7.52 -3.08 -6.55
N LEU A 232 -6.42 -3.85 -6.60
CA LEU A 232 -6.33 -5.11 -5.87
C LEU A 232 -5.69 -4.94 -4.49
N SER A 233 -6.30 -5.62 -3.51
CA SER A 233 -5.77 -5.84 -2.18
C SER A 233 -5.96 -7.30 -1.78
N VAL A 234 -5.52 -7.68 -0.59
CA VAL A 234 -5.72 -9.02 -0.02
C VAL A 234 -5.98 -8.91 1.47
N GLY A 235 -6.70 -9.87 2.04
CA GLY A 235 -6.87 -10.02 3.47
C GLY A 235 -7.50 -8.82 4.20
N GLY A 236 -7.19 -8.69 5.49
CA GLY A 236 -7.69 -7.60 6.33
C GLY A 236 -9.04 -7.90 6.99
N LYS A 237 -9.38 -9.17 7.19
CA LYS A 237 -10.64 -9.59 7.79
C LYS A 237 -10.64 -9.50 9.33
N PHE A 238 -11.85 -9.40 9.90
CA PHE A 238 -12.04 -9.36 11.36
C PHE A 238 -12.05 -10.75 12.00
N GLU A 239 -12.24 -11.82 11.21
CA GLU A 239 -12.39 -13.20 11.69
C GLU A 239 -11.16 -13.69 12.46
N ASP A 240 -9.99 -13.19 12.10
CA ASP A 240 -8.70 -13.50 12.73
C ASP A 240 -8.01 -12.26 13.33
N ALA A 241 -8.73 -11.14 13.44
CA ALA A 241 -8.19 -9.89 13.98
C ALA A 241 -7.80 -10.04 15.46
N ILE A 242 -6.65 -9.49 15.81
CA ILE A 242 -6.18 -9.45 17.19
C ILE A 242 -7.02 -8.44 17.98
N HIS A 243 -7.60 -8.87 19.09
CA HIS A 243 -8.37 -8.04 20.00
C HIS A 243 -7.64 -7.92 21.35
N ALA A 244 -7.17 -6.72 21.66
CA ALA A 244 -6.64 -6.40 22.97
C ALA A 244 -7.76 -5.84 23.87
N PRO A 245 -7.77 -6.11 25.19
CA PRO A 245 -8.77 -5.58 26.11
C PRO A 245 -8.90 -4.05 26.02
N GLY A 246 -10.12 -3.56 25.87
CA GLY A 246 -10.43 -2.12 25.76
C GLY A 246 -10.14 -1.47 24.42
N GLN A 247 -9.65 -2.23 23.44
CA GLN A 247 -9.42 -1.76 22.05
C GLN A 247 -10.47 -2.35 21.11
N VAL A 248 -10.78 -1.63 20.06
CA VAL A 248 -11.62 -2.14 18.98
C VAL A 248 -10.79 -3.15 18.16
N PRO A 249 -11.35 -4.32 17.79
CA PRO A 249 -10.69 -5.21 16.84
C PRO A 249 -10.33 -4.46 15.55
N TYR A 250 -9.10 -4.65 15.06
CA TYR A 250 -8.62 -3.95 13.88
C TYR A 250 -8.35 -4.93 12.73
N PRO A 251 -8.95 -4.72 11.53
CA PRO A 251 -8.92 -5.70 10.44
C PRO A 251 -7.52 -5.96 9.89
N TYR A 252 -6.58 -5.05 10.08
CA TYR A 252 -5.21 -5.20 9.60
C TYR A 252 -4.27 -5.95 10.55
N THR A 253 -4.83 -6.65 11.55
CA THR A 253 -4.12 -7.54 12.47
C THR A 253 -4.45 -9.00 12.19
N GLY A 254 -3.73 -9.93 12.83
CA GLY A 254 -3.87 -11.36 12.59
C GLY A 254 -3.28 -11.83 11.26
N TYR A 255 -3.52 -13.09 10.92
CA TYR A 255 -2.95 -13.73 9.73
C TYR A 255 -3.38 -13.08 8.42
N SER A 256 -4.68 -12.79 8.30
CA SER A 256 -5.25 -12.10 7.14
C SER A 256 -4.79 -10.65 7.05
N GLY A 257 -4.79 -9.93 8.18
CA GLY A 257 -4.40 -8.52 8.24
C GLY A 257 -2.92 -8.29 7.95
N ASP A 258 -2.05 -9.20 8.33
CA ASP A 258 -0.62 -9.12 8.01
C ASP A 258 -0.35 -9.21 6.51
N ARG A 259 -1.17 -9.95 5.78
CA ARG A 259 -1.06 -10.01 4.31
C ARG A 259 -1.50 -8.72 3.64
N CYS A 260 -2.47 -8.02 4.20
CA CYS A 260 -2.92 -6.74 3.67
C CYS A 260 -1.81 -5.69 3.71
N MET A 261 -1.07 -5.62 4.81
CA MET A 261 0.07 -4.71 4.99
C MET A 261 1.33 -5.49 5.40
N PRO A 262 1.94 -6.21 4.43
CA PRO A 262 3.06 -7.11 4.72
C PRO A 262 4.27 -6.34 5.29
N GLY A 263 4.83 -6.84 6.39
CA GLY A 263 6.02 -6.31 7.02
C GLY A 263 7.32 -6.63 6.24
N ASN A 264 8.46 -6.30 6.83
CA ASN A 264 9.76 -6.53 6.21
C ASN A 264 10.07 -8.01 5.96
N TRP A 265 9.53 -8.92 6.76
CA TRP A 265 9.68 -10.38 6.62
C TRP A 265 8.96 -11.00 5.43
N TYR A 266 8.06 -10.29 4.76
CA TYR A 266 7.44 -10.75 3.50
C TYR A 266 8.37 -10.46 2.32
N PRO A 267 8.34 -11.31 1.25
CA PRO A 267 9.06 -11.01 0.02
C PRO A 267 8.57 -9.69 -0.59
N ASN A 268 9.37 -9.10 -1.47
CA ASN A 268 8.91 -7.95 -2.24
C ASN A 268 7.83 -8.37 -3.25
N VAL A 269 6.90 -7.46 -3.54
CA VAL A 269 5.86 -7.64 -4.56
C VAL A 269 4.98 -8.90 -4.35
N PRO A 270 4.54 -9.22 -3.11
CA PRO A 270 3.91 -10.50 -2.81
C PRO A 270 2.53 -10.68 -3.45
N HIS A 271 1.89 -9.62 -3.93
CA HIS A 271 0.50 -9.65 -4.41
C HIS A 271 0.37 -9.54 -5.95
N ALA A 272 1.45 -9.27 -6.67
CA ALA A 272 1.36 -8.97 -8.10
C ALA A 272 0.85 -10.14 -8.95
N HIS A 273 1.11 -11.38 -8.54
CA HIS A 273 0.60 -12.56 -9.25
C HIS A 273 -0.93 -12.62 -9.23
N PHE A 274 -1.59 -12.28 -8.12
CA PHE A 274 -3.05 -12.19 -8.05
C PHE A 274 -3.60 -11.17 -9.05
N SER A 275 -2.98 -9.98 -9.09
CA SER A 275 -3.39 -8.91 -10.01
C SER A 275 -3.23 -9.35 -11.47
N ALA A 276 -2.13 -10.03 -11.79
CA ALA A 276 -1.85 -10.54 -13.12
C ALA A 276 -2.87 -11.59 -13.56
N GLU A 277 -3.24 -12.53 -12.67
CA GLU A 277 -4.23 -13.56 -12.96
C GLU A 277 -5.62 -12.97 -13.19
N ILE A 278 -6.06 -12.02 -12.34
CA ILE A 278 -7.35 -11.35 -12.48
C ILE A 278 -7.39 -10.55 -13.79
N LYS A 279 -6.32 -9.78 -14.08
CA LYS A 279 -6.21 -9.04 -15.34
C LYS A 279 -6.30 -9.95 -16.56
N ALA A 280 -5.54 -11.04 -16.57
CA ALA A 280 -5.55 -12.00 -17.68
C ALA A 280 -6.94 -12.60 -17.88
N TYR A 281 -7.64 -12.93 -16.80
CA TYR A 281 -8.99 -13.47 -16.83
C TYR A 281 -10.02 -12.48 -17.39
N VAL A 282 -10.02 -11.24 -16.86
CA VAL A 282 -10.92 -10.16 -17.32
C VAL A 282 -10.68 -9.86 -18.79
N LYS A 283 -9.41 -9.78 -19.21
CA LYS A 283 -9.04 -9.56 -20.62
C LYS A 283 -9.48 -10.69 -21.54
N ALA A 284 -9.36 -11.95 -21.10
CA ALA A 284 -9.80 -13.10 -21.89
C ALA A 284 -11.32 -13.11 -22.14
N HIS A 285 -12.10 -12.41 -21.32
CA HIS A 285 -13.54 -12.21 -21.49
C HIS A 285 -13.90 -10.91 -22.24
N GLY A 286 -12.92 -10.26 -22.88
CA GLY A 286 -13.15 -9.11 -23.77
C GLY A 286 -13.14 -7.74 -23.08
N TYR A 287 -12.82 -7.65 -21.79
CA TYR A 287 -12.75 -6.39 -21.07
C TYR A 287 -11.31 -5.90 -20.91
N ASN A 288 -11.07 -4.63 -21.27
CA ASN A 288 -9.77 -3.97 -21.13
C ASN A 288 -9.72 -3.06 -19.89
N THR A 289 -10.46 -3.40 -18.83
CA THR A 289 -10.47 -2.64 -17.57
C THR A 289 -9.08 -2.63 -16.94
N PRO A 290 -8.47 -1.47 -16.71
CA PRO A 290 -7.14 -1.38 -16.11
C PRO A 290 -7.08 -1.98 -14.72
N VAL A 291 -5.97 -2.67 -14.42
CA VAL A 291 -5.75 -3.32 -13.13
C VAL A 291 -4.57 -2.68 -12.42
N ALA A 292 -4.81 -2.20 -11.19
CA ALA A 292 -3.81 -1.68 -10.29
C ALA A 292 -3.39 -2.74 -9.27
N THR A 293 -2.09 -2.91 -9.05
CA THR A 293 -1.55 -3.77 -8.00
C THR A 293 -0.92 -2.96 -6.88
N THR A 294 -1.01 -3.46 -5.66
CA THR A 294 -0.38 -2.88 -4.46
C THR A 294 0.30 -3.97 -3.64
N GLY A 295 1.17 -3.59 -2.74
CA GLY A 295 1.79 -4.52 -1.79
C GLY A 295 3.31 -4.59 -1.91
N LYS A 296 4.00 -3.84 -1.06
CA LYS A 296 5.46 -3.85 -0.92
C LYS A 296 6.20 -3.63 -2.27
N ILE A 297 5.69 -2.70 -3.08
CA ILE A 297 6.29 -2.29 -4.35
C ILE A 297 6.91 -0.91 -4.13
N SER A 298 8.23 -0.84 -4.05
CA SER A 298 8.99 0.42 -3.95
C SER A 298 10.30 0.38 -4.75
N ASP A 299 10.65 -0.78 -5.28
CA ASP A 299 11.75 -0.93 -6.20
C ASP A 299 11.32 -0.53 -7.63
N PRO A 300 12.01 0.45 -8.27
CA PRO A 300 11.64 0.92 -9.60
C PRO A 300 11.74 -0.14 -10.70
N ASP A 301 12.69 -1.06 -10.60
CA ASP A 301 12.87 -2.10 -11.63
C ASP A 301 11.79 -3.16 -11.53
N ALA A 302 11.41 -3.57 -10.32
CA ALA A 302 10.29 -4.47 -10.11
C ALA A 302 8.96 -3.85 -10.58
N ALA A 303 8.74 -2.56 -10.31
CA ALA A 303 7.57 -1.84 -10.77
C ALA A 303 7.50 -1.75 -12.31
N GLU A 304 8.63 -1.41 -12.95
CA GLU A 304 8.74 -1.36 -14.42
C GLU A 304 8.50 -2.73 -15.06
N ALA A 305 9.09 -3.80 -14.51
CA ALA A 305 8.95 -5.16 -15.01
C ALA A 305 7.48 -5.60 -15.06
N LEU A 306 6.70 -5.34 -13.99
CA LEU A 306 5.28 -5.68 -13.94
C LEU A 306 4.46 -5.01 -15.06
N LEU A 307 4.78 -3.75 -15.37
CA LEU A 307 4.14 -3.01 -16.46
C LEU A 307 4.63 -3.48 -17.84
N ALA A 308 5.95 -3.69 -17.99
CA ALA A 308 6.57 -4.12 -19.24
C ALA A 308 6.06 -5.49 -19.69
N GLU A 309 5.90 -6.41 -18.75
CA GLU A 309 5.35 -7.75 -18.97
C GLU A 309 3.82 -7.75 -19.16
N GLY A 310 3.17 -6.61 -19.02
CA GLY A 310 1.71 -6.49 -19.16
C GLY A 310 0.91 -7.14 -18.03
N LYS A 311 1.56 -7.48 -16.91
CA LYS A 311 0.92 -8.12 -15.76
C LYS A 311 -0.10 -7.22 -15.07
N VAL A 312 0.16 -5.92 -15.06
CA VAL A 312 -0.71 -4.88 -14.48
C VAL A 312 -0.68 -3.61 -15.33
N ASP A 313 -1.52 -2.64 -15.04
CA ASP A 313 -1.59 -1.35 -15.75
C ASP A 313 -1.15 -0.17 -14.89
N VAL A 314 -1.31 -0.28 -13.56
CA VAL A 314 -1.00 0.77 -12.59
C VAL A 314 -0.27 0.16 -11.39
N ILE A 315 0.76 0.85 -10.91
CA ILE A 315 1.55 0.48 -9.75
C ILE A 315 1.13 1.31 -8.53
N GLY A 316 0.53 0.67 -7.54
CA GLY A 316 0.17 1.30 -6.28
C GLY A 316 1.31 1.23 -5.26
N ILE A 317 1.84 2.39 -4.89
CA ILE A 317 2.93 2.52 -3.91
C ILE A 317 2.40 3.29 -2.70
N ALA A 318 2.07 2.59 -1.61
CA ALA A 318 1.56 3.20 -0.39
C ALA A 318 2.70 3.69 0.52
N ARG A 319 3.26 2.77 1.31
CA ARG A 319 4.28 3.10 2.32
C ARG A 319 5.59 3.63 1.73
N GLY A 320 5.93 3.24 0.49
CA GLY A 320 7.08 3.79 -0.22
C GLY A 320 6.91 5.29 -0.50
N LEU A 321 5.73 5.73 -0.97
CA LEU A 321 5.44 7.15 -1.18
C LEU A 321 5.18 7.91 0.12
N LEU A 322 4.69 7.24 1.18
CA LEU A 322 4.67 7.84 2.51
C LEU A 322 6.08 8.16 2.99
N ALA A 323 7.04 7.27 2.79
CA ALA A 323 8.44 7.50 3.14
C ALA A 323 9.09 8.58 2.26
N ASP A 324 8.87 8.51 0.95
CA ASP A 324 9.44 9.41 -0.05
C ASP A 324 8.42 9.80 -1.13
N PRO A 325 7.68 10.89 -0.94
CA PRO A 325 6.76 11.40 -1.96
C PRO A 325 7.43 11.77 -3.28
N ASP A 326 8.73 12.06 -3.28
CA ASP A 326 9.51 12.39 -4.48
C ASP A 326 10.00 11.17 -5.27
N TRP A 327 9.63 9.97 -4.86
CA TRP A 327 10.01 8.73 -5.52
C TRP A 327 9.79 8.78 -7.04
N PRO A 328 8.62 9.21 -7.59
CA PRO A 328 8.41 9.25 -9.04
C PRO A 328 9.39 10.20 -9.74
N ARG A 329 9.60 11.37 -9.16
CA ARG A 329 10.49 12.39 -9.69
C ARG A 329 11.95 11.93 -9.69
N LYS A 330 12.40 11.29 -8.59
CA LYS A 330 13.74 10.73 -8.46
C LYS A 330 13.99 9.59 -9.44
N VAL A 331 13.00 8.69 -9.62
CA VAL A 331 13.11 7.60 -10.61
C VAL A 331 13.19 8.16 -12.03
N ARG A 332 12.35 9.15 -12.37
CA ARG A 332 12.37 9.79 -13.70
C ARG A 332 13.70 10.48 -13.99
N ALA A 333 14.31 11.09 -12.99
CA ALA A 333 15.61 11.77 -13.09
C ALA A 333 16.80 10.81 -13.05
N GLY A 334 16.60 9.50 -12.82
CA GLY A 334 17.69 8.54 -12.64
C GLY A 334 18.37 8.62 -11.26
N GLU A 335 17.81 9.39 -10.32
CA GLU A 335 18.37 9.67 -8.98
C GLU A 335 17.95 8.58 -7.96
N ARG A 336 18.07 7.30 -8.34
CA ARG A 336 17.59 6.15 -7.54
C ARG A 336 18.26 6.04 -6.18
N ASP A 337 19.50 6.46 -6.08
CA ASP A 337 20.28 6.46 -4.83
C ASP A 337 19.75 7.46 -3.79
N ARG A 338 18.93 8.42 -4.22
CA ARG A 338 18.32 9.45 -3.37
C ARG A 338 16.95 9.04 -2.83
N ILE A 339 16.41 7.90 -3.27
CA ILE A 339 15.12 7.41 -2.79
C ILE A 339 15.22 7.02 -1.32
N ILE A 340 14.35 7.61 -0.49
CA ILE A 340 14.15 7.19 0.90
C ILE A 340 13.34 5.90 0.89
N ARG A 341 14.00 4.78 1.08
CA ARG A 341 13.37 3.46 1.02
C ARG A 341 12.57 3.18 2.29
N CYS A 342 11.32 2.78 2.13
CA CYS A 342 10.51 2.29 3.23
C CYS A 342 11.12 0.99 3.76
N ASP A 343 11.31 0.91 5.07
CA ASP A 343 11.82 -0.27 5.80
C ASP A 343 10.74 -1.31 6.13
N TYR A 344 9.48 -1.02 5.77
CA TYR A 344 8.31 -1.85 6.07
C TYR A 344 8.15 -2.23 7.55
N CYS A 345 8.61 -1.39 8.47
CA CYS A 345 8.51 -1.55 9.92
C CYS A 345 7.05 -1.55 10.44
N ASN A 346 6.09 -1.17 9.62
CA ASN A 346 4.67 -1.10 9.96
C ASN A 346 4.29 -0.17 11.13
N VAL A 347 5.15 0.80 11.51
CA VAL A 347 4.80 1.85 12.49
C VAL A 347 3.55 2.61 12.03
N CYS A 348 3.46 2.97 10.73
CA CYS A 348 2.29 3.64 10.16
C CYS A 348 1.00 2.78 10.27
N LYS A 349 1.09 1.45 10.11
CA LYS A 349 -0.02 0.51 10.33
C LYS A 349 -0.48 0.53 11.79
N HIS A 350 0.47 0.49 12.73
CA HIS A 350 0.16 0.54 14.16
C HIS A 350 -0.52 1.86 14.54
N LEU A 351 -0.03 2.99 14.04
CA LEU A 351 -0.62 4.31 14.28
C LEU A 351 -2.06 4.41 13.75
N ASP A 352 -2.32 3.87 12.55
CA ASP A 352 -3.69 3.81 12.01
C ASP A 352 -4.60 2.95 12.89
N GLY A 353 -4.13 1.77 13.31
CA GLY A 353 -4.89 0.84 14.19
C GLY A 353 -5.20 1.41 15.57
N THR A 354 -4.37 2.31 16.08
CA THR A 354 -4.55 3.00 17.36
C THR A 354 -5.23 4.37 17.21
N HIS A 355 -5.75 4.70 16.04
CA HIS A 355 -6.37 5.99 15.72
C HIS A 355 -5.47 7.20 16.01
N THR A 356 -4.18 7.01 15.86
CA THR A 356 -3.14 8.04 16.04
C THR A 356 -2.70 8.57 14.69
N ARG A 357 -2.28 9.83 14.62
CA ARG A 357 -1.78 10.47 13.40
C ARG A 357 -0.73 9.60 12.70
N VAL A 358 -1.00 9.22 11.46
CA VAL A 358 -0.12 8.34 10.68
C VAL A 358 1.06 9.14 10.14
N ILE A 359 2.25 8.74 10.57
CA ILE A 359 3.54 9.29 10.13
C ILE A 359 4.47 8.16 9.70
N CYS A 360 5.53 8.49 8.99
CA CYS A 360 6.62 7.56 8.71
C CYS A 360 7.69 7.66 9.80
N SER A 361 8.16 6.52 10.28
CA SER A 361 9.26 6.44 11.27
C SER A 361 10.58 7.03 10.76
N LEU A 362 10.73 7.15 9.44
CA LEU A 362 11.92 7.72 8.80
C LEU A 362 11.92 9.27 8.76
N TRP A 363 10.78 9.91 9.09
CA TRP A 363 10.70 11.36 9.12
C TRP A 363 11.34 11.94 10.37
N PRO A 364 11.75 13.23 10.34
CA PRO A 364 12.19 13.93 11.54
C PRO A 364 11.12 13.88 12.65
N GLN A 365 11.57 13.88 13.89
CA GLN A 365 10.67 13.87 15.05
C GLN A 365 9.69 15.07 14.99
N GLY A 366 8.41 14.78 15.15
CA GLY A 366 7.33 15.79 15.12
C GLY A 366 6.85 16.19 13.73
N ALA A 367 7.49 15.73 12.66
CA ALA A 367 7.02 16.00 11.30
C ALA A 367 5.70 15.29 11.01
N LEU A 368 4.76 16.01 10.38
CA LEU A 368 3.47 15.46 9.91
C LEU A 368 3.48 15.10 8.44
N GLN A 369 4.56 15.40 7.73
CA GLN A 369 4.78 15.05 6.33
C GLN A 369 6.26 14.79 6.06
N ALA A 370 6.56 14.13 4.94
CA ALA A 370 7.93 13.91 4.51
C ALA A 370 8.66 15.24 4.32
N PRO A 371 9.95 15.33 4.72
CA PRO A 371 10.75 16.51 4.44
C PRO A 371 10.81 16.77 2.94
N ALA A 372 10.93 18.04 2.56
CA ALA A 372 11.21 18.40 1.17
C ALA A 372 12.55 17.80 0.74
N ASP A 373 12.64 17.44 -0.54
CA ASP A 373 13.92 17.03 -1.11
C ASP A 373 14.84 18.24 -1.22
N ASP A 374 15.62 18.48 -0.17
CA ASP A 374 16.61 19.56 -0.15
C ASP A 374 17.87 19.11 -0.92
N ARG A 375 17.96 19.58 -2.16
CA ARG A 375 19.13 19.31 -3.01
C ARG A 375 20.40 20.02 -2.56
N THR A 376 20.31 20.96 -1.63
CA THR A 376 21.45 21.70 -1.09
C THR A 376 22.07 21.00 0.12
N ALA A 377 21.32 20.13 0.80
CA ALA A 377 21.87 19.34 1.91
C ALA A 377 22.83 18.27 1.35
N GLY A 378 24.09 18.37 1.71
CA GLY A 378 25.14 17.43 1.27
C GLY A 378 24.85 15.97 1.65
N ALA A 379 25.36 15.03 0.87
CA ALA A 379 25.34 13.61 1.24
C ALA A 379 26.14 13.42 2.54
N PRO A 380 25.76 12.50 3.43
CA PRO A 380 26.60 12.13 4.56
C PRO A 380 27.95 11.62 4.06
N GLU A 381 29.01 12.01 4.69
CA GLU A 381 30.33 11.52 4.38
C GLU A 381 30.84 10.63 5.53
N TRP A 382 31.50 9.54 5.17
CA TRP A 382 32.23 8.77 6.14
C TRP A 382 33.44 9.60 6.60
N GLY A 383 33.69 9.62 7.89
CA GLY A 383 34.90 10.30 8.42
C GLY A 383 36.20 9.72 7.84
N PRO A 384 37.37 10.30 8.14
CA PRO A 384 38.65 9.89 7.56
C PRO A 384 38.99 8.41 7.72
N ALA A 385 38.49 7.77 8.77
CA ALA A 385 38.65 6.33 9.00
C ALA A 385 37.61 5.44 8.24
N GLY A 386 36.70 6.07 7.44
CA GLY A 386 35.63 5.38 6.77
C GLY A 386 34.52 4.94 7.73
N ALA A 387 33.68 4.01 7.26
CA ALA A 387 32.59 3.42 8.06
C ALA A 387 33.09 2.46 9.12
N GLU A 388 34.27 1.90 8.96
CA GLU A 388 34.80 0.80 9.77
C GLU A 388 33.75 -0.32 9.95
N LEU A 389 33.04 -0.67 8.86
CA LEU A 389 32.10 -1.77 8.88
C LEU A 389 32.83 -3.04 9.27
N ALA A 390 32.31 -3.71 10.28
CA ALA A 390 32.79 -5.00 10.77
C ALA A 390 31.61 -6.00 10.86
N ALA A 391 31.91 -7.27 10.66
CA ALA A 391 30.96 -8.37 10.78
C ALA A 391 31.46 -9.40 11.79
N THR A 392 30.55 -9.95 12.58
CA THR A 392 30.82 -11.01 13.55
C THR A 392 29.78 -12.10 13.38
N ILE A 393 30.22 -13.35 13.25
CA ILE A 393 29.32 -14.51 13.32
C ILE A 393 28.98 -14.74 14.79
N THR A 394 27.68 -14.74 15.10
CA THR A 394 27.19 -14.97 16.47
C THR A 394 27.16 -16.45 16.81
N ASN A 395 26.98 -16.78 18.08
CA ASN A 395 26.86 -18.18 18.54
C ASN A 395 25.63 -18.89 17.95
N THR A 396 24.64 -18.15 17.47
CA THR A 396 23.44 -18.67 16.82
C THR A 396 23.59 -18.85 15.31
N GLY A 397 24.77 -18.49 14.76
CA GLY A 397 25.03 -18.60 13.31
C GLY A 397 24.51 -17.44 12.49
N THR A 398 24.04 -16.36 13.11
CA THR A 398 23.66 -15.11 12.46
C THR A 398 24.89 -14.23 12.22
N VAL A 399 24.77 -13.18 11.39
CA VAL A 399 25.84 -12.23 11.14
C VAL A 399 25.48 -10.86 11.71
N LEU A 400 26.18 -10.44 12.75
CA LEU A 400 26.03 -9.12 13.34
C LEU A 400 26.99 -8.13 12.67
N LEU A 401 26.43 -7.11 12.02
CA LEU A 401 27.15 -5.98 11.45
C LEU A 401 27.20 -4.82 12.44
N ARG A 402 28.34 -4.11 12.47
CA ARG A 402 28.54 -2.86 13.22
C ARG A 402 29.37 -1.89 12.38
N TRP A 403 29.06 -0.60 12.47
CA TRP A 403 29.80 0.45 11.76
C TRP A 403 29.85 1.75 12.55
N LYS A 404 30.72 2.68 12.13
CA LYS A 404 30.78 4.02 12.71
C LYS A 404 29.67 4.91 12.16
N LYS A 405 29.22 5.86 12.96
CA LYS A 405 28.23 6.85 12.54
C LYS A 405 28.83 7.80 11.49
N ALA A 406 28.13 7.99 10.38
CA ALA A 406 28.44 9.03 9.40
C ALA A 406 27.82 10.36 9.87
N PRO A 407 28.58 11.46 9.96
CA PRO A 407 28.02 12.79 10.22
C PRO A 407 26.91 13.15 9.24
N GLY A 408 25.81 13.71 9.72
CA GLY A 408 24.67 14.06 8.90
C GLY A 408 23.75 12.89 8.49
N ALA A 409 24.09 11.65 8.83
CA ALA A 409 23.26 10.51 8.52
C ALA A 409 21.99 10.47 9.39
N ALA A 410 20.84 10.34 8.71
CA ALA A 410 19.54 10.08 9.32
C ALA A 410 19.21 8.58 9.35
N ARG A 411 19.75 7.80 8.42
CA ARG A 411 19.58 6.35 8.34
C ARG A 411 20.73 5.68 7.58
N TYR A 412 20.75 4.35 7.64
CA TYR A 412 21.70 3.52 6.90
C TYR A 412 20.96 2.43 6.15
N ASP A 413 21.25 2.23 4.87
CA ASP A 413 20.77 1.12 4.07
C ASP A 413 21.82 0.01 4.09
N VAL A 414 21.41 -1.20 4.47
CA VAL A 414 22.28 -2.37 4.54
C VAL A 414 22.09 -3.19 3.27
N HIS A 415 23.20 -3.55 2.63
CA HIS A 415 23.23 -4.35 1.41
C HIS A 415 24.01 -5.62 1.62
N ARG A 416 23.47 -6.74 1.12
CA ARG A 416 24.10 -8.04 1.07
C ARG A 416 24.39 -8.44 -0.38
N CYS A 417 25.52 -9.05 -0.61
CA CYS A 417 25.82 -9.73 -1.86
C CYS A 417 25.97 -11.23 -1.58
N ASP A 418 25.37 -12.05 -2.40
CA ASP A 418 25.53 -13.50 -2.35
C ASP A 418 26.88 -13.95 -2.98
N ASP A 419 27.12 -15.25 -2.99
CA ASP A 419 28.32 -15.88 -3.55
C ASP A 419 28.40 -15.77 -5.09
N LEU A 420 27.30 -15.42 -5.77
CA LEU A 420 27.24 -15.13 -7.20
C LEU A 420 27.41 -13.63 -7.53
N GLY A 421 27.50 -12.77 -6.51
CA GLY A 421 27.66 -11.34 -6.66
C GLY A 421 26.34 -10.56 -6.81
N ASN A 422 25.18 -11.22 -6.67
CA ASN A 422 23.90 -10.52 -6.68
C ASN A 422 23.75 -9.67 -5.43
N VAL A 423 23.42 -8.39 -5.64
CA VAL A 423 23.25 -7.43 -4.55
C VAL A 423 21.77 -7.33 -4.19
N SER A 424 21.46 -7.49 -2.93
CA SER A 424 20.13 -7.24 -2.36
C SER A 424 20.19 -6.10 -1.34
N PHE A 425 19.13 -5.30 -1.30
CA PHE A 425 18.85 -4.39 -0.20
C PHE A 425 18.15 -5.20 0.89
N GLU A 426 18.73 -5.21 2.11
CA GLU A 426 18.19 -6.01 3.20
C GLU A 426 17.32 -5.17 4.14
N ASP A 427 17.84 -4.00 4.59
CA ASP A 427 17.13 -3.18 5.58
C ASP A 427 17.59 -1.71 5.56
N ALA A 428 16.76 -0.82 6.13
CA ALA A 428 17.05 0.56 6.39
C ALA A 428 16.96 0.88 7.89
N VAL A 429 18.10 1.10 8.53
CA VAL A 429 18.17 1.25 9.98
C VAL A 429 18.66 2.66 10.40
N LYS A 430 18.26 3.11 11.58
CA LYS A 430 18.71 4.39 12.18
C LYS A 430 19.86 4.22 13.16
N VAL A 431 20.20 2.98 13.46
CA VAL A 431 21.29 2.60 14.38
C VAL A 431 22.48 2.10 13.58
N THR A 432 23.65 2.06 14.19
CA THR A 432 24.90 1.63 13.57
C THR A 432 25.21 0.15 13.80
N ARG A 433 24.15 -0.67 13.81
CA ARG A 433 24.21 -2.12 13.91
C ARG A 433 23.03 -2.75 13.22
N TRP A 434 23.23 -3.96 12.70
CA TRP A 434 22.16 -4.77 12.10
C TRP A 434 22.57 -6.25 12.13
N GLU A 435 21.60 -7.15 12.28
CA GLU A 435 21.83 -8.58 12.37
C GLU A 435 21.08 -9.30 11.25
N ASP A 436 21.81 -10.15 10.51
CA ASP A 436 21.25 -10.99 9.45
C ASP A 436 21.01 -12.38 9.98
N GLU A 437 19.74 -12.74 10.11
CA GLU A 437 19.28 -14.05 10.58
C GLU A 437 18.89 -14.98 9.41
N ASN A 438 18.89 -14.46 8.16
CA ASN A 438 18.37 -15.20 7.02
C ASN A 438 19.49 -15.64 6.07
N LEU A 439 20.39 -16.49 6.58
CA LEU A 439 21.59 -16.94 5.91
C LEU A 439 21.67 -18.46 5.83
N LEU A 440 22.23 -18.97 4.74
CA LEU A 440 22.60 -20.37 4.60
C LEU A 440 24.03 -20.59 5.07
N SER A 441 24.22 -21.53 6.01
CA SER A 441 25.52 -22.02 6.41
C SER A 441 26.26 -22.67 5.22
N GLY A 442 27.59 -22.59 5.22
CA GLY A 442 28.42 -23.07 4.10
C GLY A 442 28.48 -22.14 2.89
N ARG A 443 28.06 -20.91 3.04
CA ARG A 443 28.07 -19.89 1.98
C ARG A 443 28.88 -18.68 2.38
N ARG A 444 29.36 -17.94 1.35
CA ARG A 444 30.05 -16.66 1.50
C ARG A 444 29.10 -15.54 1.21
N TYR A 445 29.10 -14.50 2.05
CA TYR A 445 28.33 -13.27 1.89
C TYR A 445 29.27 -12.07 1.98
N ARG A 446 28.93 -11.00 1.26
CA ARG A 446 29.59 -9.70 1.36
C ARG A 446 28.55 -8.66 1.77
N TYR A 447 28.93 -7.80 2.69
CA TYR A 447 28.07 -6.70 3.13
C TYR A 447 28.75 -5.36 2.90
N TYR A 448 27.94 -4.37 2.62
CA TYR A 448 28.30 -2.96 2.72
C TYR A 448 27.09 -2.13 3.17
N VAL A 449 27.34 -0.91 3.66
CA VAL A 449 26.31 0.02 4.16
C VAL A 449 26.45 1.35 3.44
N ARG A 450 25.33 2.02 3.19
CA ARG A 450 25.27 3.42 2.75
C ARG A 450 24.57 4.26 3.79
N ALA A 451 25.11 5.43 4.10
CA ALA A 451 24.49 6.40 4.98
C ALA A 451 23.64 7.37 4.14
N TYR A 452 22.48 7.79 4.65
CA TYR A 452 21.60 8.74 3.99
C TYR A 452 21.24 9.89 4.90
N ALA A 453 21.31 11.12 4.37
CA ALA A 453 20.76 12.31 5.02
C ALA A 453 19.23 12.27 5.08
N ALA A 454 18.63 13.12 5.89
CA ALA A 454 17.19 13.33 5.90
C ALA A 454 16.63 13.80 4.55
N SER A 455 17.45 14.48 3.75
CA SER A 455 17.16 14.90 2.37
C SER A 455 17.10 13.72 1.37
N GLY A 456 17.50 12.51 1.78
CA GLY A 456 17.60 11.35 0.90
C GLY A 456 18.91 11.25 0.12
N GLN A 457 19.85 12.19 0.28
CA GLN A 457 21.18 12.08 -0.33
C GLN A 457 22.00 10.98 0.35
N GLY A 458 22.57 10.09 -0.46
CA GLY A 458 23.34 8.93 0.01
C GLY A 458 24.85 9.16 -0.06
N SER A 459 25.57 8.60 0.92
CA SER A 459 27.04 8.53 0.93
C SER A 459 27.59 7.60 -0.16
N ALA A 460 28.90 7.65 -0.38
CA ALA A 460 29.61 6.51 -0.97
C ALA A 460 29.34 5.23 -0.13
N PRO A 461 29.41 4.02 -0.71
CA PRO A 461 29.37 2.79 0.06
C PRO A 461 30.46 2.76 1.14
N SER A 462 30.18 2.09 2.26
CA SER A 462 31.21 1.76 3.24
C SER A 462 32.31 0.84 2.66
N ASN A 463 33.32 0.54 3.44
CA ASN A 463 34.12 -0.66 3.18
C ASN A 463 33.22 -1.90 3.14
N SER A 464 33.61 -2.89 2.33
CA SER A 464 32.93 -4.19 2.30
C SER A 464 33.54 -5.13 3.34
N VAL A 465 32.69 -5.95 3.95
CA VAL A 465 33.12 -7.06 4.79
C VAL A 465 32.64 -8.39 4.20
N PHE A 466 33.48 -9.40 4.28
CA PHE A 466 33.18 -10.75 3.81
C PHE A 466 32.99 -11.68 5.01
N VAL A 467 32.00 -12.55 4.91
CA VAL A 467 31.69 -13.53 5.96
C VAL A 467 31.54 -14.89 5.29
N ASP A 468 32.36 -15.83 5.75
CA ASP A 468 32.28 -17.24 5.36
C ASP A 468 31.57 -17.99 6.50
N LEU A 469 30.32 -18.39 6.28
CA LEU A 469 29.59 -19.18 7.26
C LEU A 469 30.06 -20.64 7.20
N PRO A 470 30.42 -21.29 8.34
CA PRO A 470 30.81 -22.68 8.37
C PRO A 470 29.68 -23.59 7.87
N ALA A 471 30.02 -24.62 7.13
CA ALA A 471 29.05 -25.61 6.71
C ALA A 471 28.50 -26.35 7.93
N PRO A 472 27.20 -26.65 8.00
CA PRO A 472 26.66 -27.44 9.11
C PRO A 472 27.17 -28.88 9.07
N SER A 473 27.37 -29.48 10.24
CA SER A 473 27.97 -30.80 10.38
C SER A 473 27.25 -31.90 9.58
N TYR A 474 25.93 -31.79 9.41
CA TYR A 474 25.16 -32.77 8.63
C TYR A 474 25.42 -32.69 7.11
N LEU A 475 26.07 -31.64 6.60
CA LEU A 475 26.48 -31.49 5.20
C LEU A 475 27.95 -31.79 5.00
N ALA A 476 28.75 -31.91 6.05
CA ALA A 476 30.22 -32.07 5.96
C ALA A 476 30.64 -33.29 5.11
N ASN A 477 29.85 -34.36 5.14
CA ASN A 477 30.13 -35.59 4.36
C ASN A 477 29.55 -35.55 2.93
N ARG A 478 28.75 -34.51 2.59
CA ARG A 478 28.12 -34.37 1.25
C ARG A 478 28.83 -33.36 0.37
N ILE A 479 29.44 -32.32 0.93
CA ILE A 479 30.09 -31.23 0.20
C ILE A 479 31.51 -31.67 -0.28
N GLY A 480 32.14 -32.64 0.35
CA GLY A 480 33.45 -33.17 -0.08
C GLY A 480 33.46 -34.03 -1.35
N ALA A 481 32.31 -34.22 -2.01
CA ALA A 481 32.14 -35.08 -3.19
C ALA A 481 31.88 -34.31 -4.50
N GLN A 482 31.97 -32.99 -4.53
CA GLN A 482 31.88 -32.26 -5.81
C GLN A 482 33.26 -32.12 -6.45
N PRO A 483 33.46 -32.58 -7.71
CA PRO A 483 34.69 -32.33 -8.44
C PRO A 483 34.86 -30.83 -8.66
N ALA A 484 36.06 -30.32 -8.47
CA ALA A 484 36.42 -28.97 -8.87
C ALA A 484 36.06 -28.79 -10.36
N SER A 485 35.09 -27.93 -10.63
CA SER A 485 34.75 -27.55 -11.99
C SER A 485 35.86 -26.70 -12.55
N VAL A 486 36.32 -27.10 -13.72
CA VAL A 486 37.30 -26.52 -14.65
C VAL A 486 36.97 -25.07 -14.97
#